data_255a11e1c98d48f40db3a3fb33ec67f4
#
_entry.id   255a11e1c98d48f40db3a3fb33ec67f4
#
_cell.length_a   1.000
_cell.length_b   1.000
_cell.length_c   1.000
_cell.angle_alpha   90.00
_cell.angle_beta   90.00
_cell.angle_gamma   90.00
#
_symmetry.space_group_name_H-M   'P 1'
#
loop_
_entity.id
_entity.type
_entity.pdbx_description
1 polymer ?
#
loop_
_entity_poly.entity_id
_entity_poly.type
_entity_poly.pdbx_seq_one_letter_code
_entity_poly.pdbx_strand_id
1 'polypeptide(L)'
;IKKNMENVEKMAMTVAENEKNVDLILFHEACLESGVQLPEFDKKLSDEIHDFWKSIAKKVGTNVLAGRLERKEDGIYNKATVYAPDGRILADYAKIHLFNSERETLIPGKELVMFELNGIKIGIMICADFGFPELSRAYAVNGCHMLAVTSSWAYPDDDLWTICNQARSSENGVYCVSVDRIGPAGNGCVKVGRSMVCN
;
A
#
# COMPACT_ATOMS: atom_id res chain seq x y z
N ILE A 1 -14.92 0.59 9.76
CA ILE A 1 -14.39 1.64 8.85
C ILE A 1 -14.27 2.99 9.56
N LYS A 2 -15.35 3.59 10.10
CA LYS A 2 -15.30 4.94 10.72
C LYS A 2 -14.17 5.09 11.73
N LYS A 3 -14.01 4.15 12.67
CA LYS A 3 -12.91 4.17 13.63
C LYS A 3 -11.53 4.10 12.96
N ASN A 4 -11.39 3.34 11.87
CA ASN A 4 -10.14 3.29 11.11
C ASN A 4 -9.86 4.63 10.42
N MET A 5 -10.88 5.28 9.86
CA MET A 5 -10.76 6.63 9.28
C MET A 5 -10.29 7.66 10.32
N GLU A 6 -10.91 7.68 11.50
CA GLU A 6 -10.50 8.57 12.60
C GLU A 6 -9.04 8.33 13.02
N ASN A 7 -8.62 7.07 13.14
CA ASN A 7 -7.25 6.72 13.49
C ASN A 7 -6.25 7.16 12.40
N VAL A 8 -6.57 6.89 11.13
CA VAL A 8 -5.73 7.30 9.98
C VAL A 8 -5.60 8.81 9.93
N GLU A 9 -6.70 9.55 10.05
CA GLU A 9 -6.67 11.00 10.04
C GLU A 9 -5.79 11.54 11.17
N LYS A 10 -5.95 11.04 12.40
CA LYS A 10 -5.12 11.42 13.54
C LYS A 10 -3.64 11.13 13.28
N MET A 11 -3.30 9.96 12.76
CA MET A 11 -1.90 9.60 12.44
C MET A 11 -1.32 10.51 11.36
N ALA A 12 -2.06 10.74 10.27
CA ALA A 12 -1.65 11.59 9.18
C ALA A 12 -1.40 13.04 9.64
N MET A 13 -2.32 13.58 10.45
CA MET A 13 -2.16 14.93 11.02
C MET A 13 -0.99 15.02 11.99
N THR A 14 -0.76 13.98 12.81
CA THR A 14 0.41 13.92 13.70
C THR A 14 1.72 14.02 12.91
N VAL A 15 1.82 13.33 11.77
CA VAL A 15 3.01 13.45 10.89
C VAL A 15 3.13 14.86 10.33
N ALA A 16 2.04 15.43 9.78
CA ALA A 16 2.05 16.75 9.18
C ALA A 16 2.42 17.87 10.17
N GLU A 17 2.06 17.71 11.45
CA GLU A 17 2.34 18.70 12.50
C GLU A 17 3.77 18.59 13.06
N ASN A 18 4.34 17.39 13.12
CA ASN A 18 5.61 17.15 13.80
C ASN A 18 6.80 16.98 12.86
N GLU A 19 6.55 16.61 11.60
CA GLU A 19 7.60 16.36 10.62
C GLU A 19 7.62 17.47 9.55
N LYS A 20 8.82 17.92 9.21
CA LYS A 20 9.02 18.92 8.14
C LYS A 20 9.53 18.27 6.88
N ASN A 21 9.14 18.82 5.72
CA ASN A 21 9.61 18.37 4.41
C ASN A 21 9.27 16.90 4.10
N VAL A 22 8.06 16.47 4.44
CA VAL A 22 7.56 15.14 4.09
C VAL A 22 7.01 15.18 2.67
N ASP A 23 7.59 14.40 1.77
CA ASP A 23 7.15 14.30 0.38
C ASP A 23 6.07 13.24 0.17
N LEU A 24 6.06 12.18 1.00
CA LEU A 24 5.15 11.05 0.86
C LEU A 24 4.88 10.38 2.21
N ILE A 25 3.62 10.14 2.53
CA ILE A 25 3.18 9.32 3.67
C ILE A 25 2.64 8.00 3.12
N LEU A 26 3.12 6.87 3.66
CA LEU A 26 2.66 5.54 3.27
C LEU A 26 1.73 4.95 4.34
N PHE A 27 0.60 4.40 3.90
CA PHE A 27 -0.30 3.59 4.72
C PHE A 27 -0.33 2.14 4.22
N HIS A 28 -0.56 1.21 5.14
CA HIS A 28 -0.51 -0.22 4.86
C HIS A 28 -1.64 -0.71 3.95
N GLU A 29 -1.53 -1.93 3.47
CA GLU A 29 -2.50 -2.63 2.62
C GLU A 29 -3.89 -2.67 3.26
N ALA A 30 -4.95 -2.38 2.47
CA ALA A 30 -6.36 -2.40 2.87
C ALA A 30 -6.59 -1.75 4.24
N CYS A 31 -6.03 -0.53 4.41
CA CYS A 31 -5.87 0.11 5.71
C CYS A 31 -7.21 0.39 6.41
N LEU A 32 -8.21 0.80 5.65
CA LEU A 32 -9.53 1.14 6.18
C LEU A 32 -10.47 -0.06 6.24
N GLU A 33 -10.29 -1.03 5.34
CA GLU A 33 -11.21 -2.13 5.09
C GLU A 33 -10.99 -3.34 6.01
N SER A 34 -10.04 -3.24 6.92
CA SER A 34 -9.81 -4.30 7.91
C SER A 34 -11.08 -4.64 8.68
N GLY A 35 -11.54 -5.89 8.54
CA GLY A 35 -12.76 -6.40 9.16
C GLY A 35 -14.04 -6.21 8.33
N VAL A 36 -13.95 -5.61 7.14
CA VAL A 36 -15.07 -5.57 6.20
C VAL A 36 -15.23 -6.93 5.52
N GLN A 37 -16.45 -7.44 5.50
CA GLN A 37 -16.77 -8.64 4.71
C GLN A 37 -16.90 -8.25 3.24
N LEU A 38 -16.20 -8.97 2.34
CA LEU A 38 -16.18 -8.64 0.90
C LEU A 38 -17.58 -8.58 0.25
N PRO A 39 -18.56 -9.43 0.62
CA PRO A 39 -19.92 -9.29 0.10
C PRO A 39 -20.60 -7.95 0.48
N GLU A 40 -20.22 -7.32 1.58
CA GLU A 40 -20.74 -6.04 2.04
C GLU A 40 -19.98 -4.83 1.45
N PHE A 41 -18.86 -5.09 0.77
CA PHE A 41 -18.02 -4.07 0.15
C PHE A 41 -18.60 -3.66 -1.21
N ASP A 42 -19.53 -2.71 -1.20
CA ASP A 42 -20.19 -2.18 -2.38
C ASP A 42 -19.43 -1.00 -3.04
N LYS A 43 -19.95 -0.54 -4.17
CA LYS A 43 -19.38 0.60 -4.91
C LYS A 43 -19.42 1.90 -4.10
N LYS A 44 -20.50 2.12 -3.34
CA LYS A 44 -20.67 3.33 -2.53
C LYS A 44 -19.59 3.41 -1.46
N LEU A 45 -19.37 2.31 -0.72
CA LEU A 45 -18.33 2.24 0.29
C LEU A 45 -16.92 2.40 -0.31
N SER A 46 -16.67 1.81 -1.47
CA SER A 46 -15.43 1.98 -2.22
C SER A 46 -15.17 3.46 -2.57
N ASP A 47 -16.19 4.18 -3.03
CA ASP A 47 -16.10 5.59 -3.38
C ASP A 47 -15.90 6.47 -2.13
N GLU A 48 -16.61 6.20 -1.02
CA GLU A 48 -16.42 6.88 0.26
C GLU A 48 -14.97 6.76 0.77
N ILE A 49 -14.38 5.59 0.66
CA ILE A 49 -12.97 5.35 1.02
C ILE A 49 -12.03 6.14 0.11
N HIS A 50 -12.29 6.13 -1.18
CA HIS A 50 -11.49 6.87 -2.15
C HIS A 50 -11.51 8.38 -1.86
N ASP A 51 -12.68 8.95 -1.62
CA ASP A 51 -12.84 10.36 -1.30
C ASP A 51 -12.24 10.73 0.06
N PHE A 52 -12.29 9.83 1.03
CA PHE A 52 -11.59 9.99 2.30
C PHE A 52 -10.08 10.15 2.09
N TRP A 53 -9.44 9.29 1.31
CA TRP A 53 -7.99 9.37 1.06
C TRP A 53 -7.60 10.66 0.32
N LYS A 54 -8.41 11.11 -0.65
CA LYS A 54 -8.23 12.44 -1.26
C LYS A 54 -8.29 13.55 -0.21
N SER A 55 -9.24 13.46 0.72
CA SER A 55 -9.38 14.46 1.78
C SER A 55 -8.18 14.47 2.72
N ILE A 56 -7.62 13.31 3.04
CA ILE A 56 -6.41 13.19 3.87
C ILE A 56 -5.22 13.87 3.19
N ALA A 57 -4.94 13.55 1.93
CA ALA A 57 -3.84 14.16 1.19
C ALA A 57 -3.94 15.70 1.16
N LYS A 58 -5.16 16.23 0.96
CA LYS A 58 -5.42 17.68 1.02
C LYS A 58 -5.17 18.26 2.41
N LYS A 59 -5.64 17.59 3.47
CA LYS A 59 -5.51 18.06 4.87
C LYS A 59 -4.05 18.12 5.31
N VAL A 60 -3.27 17.09 4.98
CA VAL A 60 -1.85 17.02 5.38
C VAL A 60 -0.93 17.82 4.46
N GLY A 61 -1.41 18.24 3.28
CA GLY A 61 -0.63 19.05 2.34
C GLY A 61 0.55 18.31 1.69
N THR A 62 0.54 16.97 1.71
CA THR A 62 1.60 16.14 1.11
C THR A 62 0.99 14.93 0.38
N ASN A 63 1.82 14.20 -0.38
CA ASN A 63 1.35 13.01 -1.09
C ASN A 63 1.09 11.87 -0.10
N VAL A 64 0.06 11.08 -0.39
CA VAL A 64 -0.33 9.92 0.42
C VAL A 64 -0.44 8.70 -0.48
N LEU A 65 0.33 7.65 -0.18
CA LEU A 65 0.15 6.32 -0.76
C LEU A 65 -0.69 5.47 0.20
N ALA A 66 -1.86 5.06 -0.24
CA ALA A 66 -2.83 4.34 0.55
C ALA A 66 -3.16 2.97 -0.05
N GLY A 67 -2.99 1.90 0.77
CA GLY A 67 -3.53 0.58 0.45
C GLY A 67 -5.04 0.57 0.69
N ARG A 68 -5.82 0.17 -0.29
CA ARG A 68 -7.29 0.14 -0.26
C ARG A 68 -7.87 -0.96 -1.15
N LEU A 69 -9.12 -1.31 -0.93
CA LEU A 69 -9.91 -2.08 -1.88
C LEU A 69 -10.65 -1.15 -2.85
N GLU A 70 -10.90 -1.62 -4.06
CA GLU A 70 -11.72 -0.92 -5.05
C GLU A 70 -12.76 -1.85 -5.65
N ARG A 71 -14.05 -1.49 -5.58
CA ARG A 71 -15.14 -2.18 -6.27
C ARG A 71 -15.32 -1.57 -7.65
N LYS A 72 -15.17 -2.39 -8.69
CA LYS A 72 -15.52 -2.08 -10.08
C LYS A 72 -16.66 -2.96 -10.57
N GLU A 73 -17.09 -2.76 -11.81
CA GLU A 73 -18.16 -3.56 -12.45
C GLU A 73 -17.78 -5.04 -12.56
N ASP A 74 -16.51 -5.33 -12.85
CA ASP A 74 -15.97 -6.66 -13.02
C ASP A 74 -15.51 -7.34 -11.72
N GLY A 75 -15.49 -6.63 -10.58
CA GLY A 75 -15.17 -7.19 -9.28
C GLY A 75 -14.42 -6.27 -8.33
N ILE A 76 -13.68 -6.84 -7.39
CA ILE A 76 -12.91 -6.12 -6.38
C ILE A 76 -11.42 -6.27 -6.66
N TYR A 77 -10.69 -5.16 -6.54
CA TYR A 77 -9.24 -5.09 -6.65
C TYR A 77 -8.61 -4.69 -5.32
N ASN A 78 -7.46 -5.26 -5.02
CA ASN A 78 -6.57 -4.77 -3.95
C ASN A 78 -5.63 -3.75 -4.58
N LYS A 79 -5.69 -2.50 -4.14
CA LYS A 79 -5.00 -1.38 -4.77
C LYS A 79 -4.10 -0.63 -3.81
N ALA A 80 -3.10 0.02 -4.38
CA ALA A 80 -2.30 1.05 -3.74
C ALA A 80 -2.33 2.31 -4.62
N THR A 81 -2.93 3.37 -4.09
CA THR A 81 -3.19 4.61 -4.83
C THR A 81 -2.41 5.76 -4.22
N VAL A 82 -1.77 6.57 -5.05
CA VAL A 82 -1.05 7.78 -4.63
C VAL A 82 -1.92 9.00 -4.89
N TYR A 83 -2.23 9.71 -3.83
CA TYR A 83 -3.03 10.94 -3.84
C TYR A 83 -2.13 12.14 -3.63
N ALA A 84 -2.16 13.11 -4.53
CA ALA A 84 -1.47 14.38 -4.38
C ALA A 84 -2.20 15.34 -3.41
N PRO A 85 -1.51 16.35 -2.86
CA PRO A 85 -2.14 17.33 -1.95
C PRO A 85 -3.27 18.15 -2.57
N ASP A 86 -3.37 18.22 -3.90
CA ASP A 86 -4.51 18.82 -4.60
C ASP A 86 -5.67 17.83 -4.83
N GLY A 87 -5.51 16.56 -4.42
CA GLY A 87 -6.49 15.48 -4.56
C GLY A 87 -6.47 14.75 -5.90
N ARG A 88 -5.52 15.07 -6.80
CA ARG A 88 -5.30 14.27 -8.02
C ARG A 88 -4.69 12.90 -7.66
N ILE A 89 -4.93 11.91 -8.50
CA ILE A 89 -4.28 10.61 -8.44
C ILE A 89 -3.00 10.70 -9.27
N LEU A 90 -1.85 10.42 -8.64
CA LEU A 90 -0.55 10.36 -9.31
C LEU A 90 -0.25 8.94 -9.84
N ALA A 91 -0.70 7.92 -9.11
CA ALA A 91 -0.53 6.52 -9.48
C ALA A 91 -1.62 5.66 -8.84
N ASP A 92 -2.01 4.57 -9.51
CA ASP A 92 -3.08 3.69 -9.06
C ASP A 92 -2.79 2.24 -9.45
N TYR A 93 -2.04 1.55 -8.59
CA TYR A 93 -1.57 0.18 -8.79
C TYR A 93 -2.60 -0.83 -8.29
N ALA A 94 -2.82 -1.91 -9.04
CA ALA A 94 -3.57 -3.08 -8.59
C ALA A 94 -2.61 -4.26 -8.35
N LYS A 95 -2.76 -4.94 -7.22
CA LYS A 95 -1.95 -6.09 -6.80
C LYS A 95 -1.94 -7.16 -7.89
N ILE A 96 -0.76 -7.53 -8.36
CA ILE A 96 -0.58 -8.52 -9.43
C ILE A 96 -0.63 -9.94 -8.86
N HIS A 97 0.09 -10.17 -7.74
CA HIS A 97 0.18 -11.48 -7.11
C HIS A 97 -0.77 -11.57 -5.92
N LEU A 98 -1.94 -12.10 -6.16
CA LEU A 98 -2.94 -12.32 -5.11
C LEU A 98 -2.50 -13.43 -4.16
N PHE A 99 -2.72 -13.24 -2.85
CA PHE A 99 -2.34 -14.18 -1.80
C PHE A 99 -3.50 -15.12 -1.43
N ASN A 100 -3.25 -16.43 -1.41
CA ASN A 100 -4.20 -17.47 -0.94
C ASN A 100 -5.66 -17.21 -1.38
N SER A 101 -6.55 -16.97 -0.42
CA SER A 101 -7.99 -16.75 -0.62
C SER A 101 -8.34 -15.50 -1.44
N GLU A 102 -7.42 -14.54 -1.56
CA GLU A 102 -7.64 -13.38 -2.45
C GLU A 102 -7.88 -13.84 -3.90
N ARG A 103 -7.26 -14.95 -4.32
CA ARG A 103 -7.40 -15.51 -5.69
C ARG A 103 -8.82 -15.96 -6.04
N GLU A 104 -9.63 -16.20 -5.02
CA GLU A 104 -11.03 -16.64 -5.19
C GLU A 104 -11.99 -15.45 -5.21
N THR A 105 -11.55 -14.29 -4.73
CA THR A 105 -12.46 -13.18 -4.43
C THR A 105 -12.06 -11.85 -5.06
N LEU A 106 -10.80 -11.69 -5.43
CA LEU A 106 -10.26 -10.45 -6.00
C LEU A 106 -9.77 -10.66 -7.44
N ILE A 107 -9.74 -9.58 -8.19
CA ILE A 107 -9.20 -9.56 -9.55
C ILE A 107 -7.74 -9.07 -9.51
N PRO A 108 -6.79 -9.81 -10.11
CA PRO A 108 -5.39 -9.40 -10.16
C PRO A 108 -5.18 -8.22 -11.11
N GLY A 109 -4.23 -7.36 -10.75
CA GLY A 109 -3.65 -6.37 -11.65
C GLY A 109 -2.80 -7.01 -12.74
N LYS A 110 -2.41 -6.21 -13.75
CA LYS A 110 -1.63 -6.68 -14.90
C LYS A 110 -0.48 -5.76 -15.27
N GLU A 111 -0.38 -4.59 -14.66
CA GLU A 111 0.51 -3.53 -15.09
C GLU A 111 1.47 -3.12 -13.98
N LEU A 112 2.72 -2.84 -14.36
CA LEU A 112 3.67 -2.14 -13.53
C LEU A 112 3.25 -0.67 -13.45
N VAL A 113 3.23 -0.11 -12.24
CA VAL A 113 2.91 1.29 -12.03
C VAL A 113 4.04 1.98 -11.30
N MET A 114 4.59 3.02 -11.92
CA MET A 114 5.57 3.91 -11.32
C MET A 114 5.08 5.35 -11.37
N PHE A 115 5.51 6.15 -10.41
CA PHE A 115 5.33 7.59 -10.40
C PHE A 115 6.65 8.27 -10.02
N GLU A 116 6.72 9.57 -10.18
CA GLU A 116 7.93 10.33 -9.88
C GLU A 116 7.64 11.44 -8.86
N LEU A 117 8.49 11.52 -7.84
CA LEU A 117 8.52 12.63 -6.88
C LEU A 117 9.95 13.15 -6.79
N ASN A 118 10.12 14.46 -7.00
CA ASN A 118 11.42 15.13 -6.86
C ASN A 118 12.57 14.44 -7.63
N GLY A 119 12.30 13.91 -8.83
CA GLY A 119 13.27 13.19 -9.65
C GLY A 119 13.49 11.71 -9.24
N ILE A 120 12.80 11.23 -8.22
CA ILE A 120 12.86 9.82 -7.77
C ILE A 120 11.71 9.04 -8.41
N LYS A 121 12.04 8.03 -9.21
CA LYS A 121 11.06 7.08 -9.77
C LYS A 121 10.73 6.01 -8.74
N ILE A 122 9.46 5.89 -8.39
CA ILE A 122 8.95 5.04 -7.32
C ILE A 122 8.02 4.00 -7.93
N GLY A 123 8.37 2.72 -7.76
CA GLY A 123 7.51 1.59 -8.11
C GLY A 123 6.62 1.18 -6.93
N ILE A 124 5.41 0.72 -7.21
CA ILE A 124 4.44 0.34 -6.17
C ILE A 124 4.26 -1.17 -6.15
N MET A 125 4.29 -1.77 -4.95
CA MET A 125 4.03 -3.20 -4.74
C MET A 125 3.11 -3.39 -3.53
N ILE A 126 2.35 -4.49 -3.50
CA ILE A 126 1.43 -4.79 -2.39
C ILE A 126 1.75 -6.19 -1.84
N CYS A 127 2.20 -6.25 -0.58
CA CYS A 127 2.28 -7.47 0.25
C CYS A 127 2.89 -8.67 -0.51
N ALA A 128 2.07 -9.66 -0.93
CA ALA A 128 2.50 -10.87 -1.63
C ALA A 128 3.31 -10.62 -2.91
N ASP A 129 3.14 -9.48 -3.57
CA ASP A 129 3.97 -9.09 -4.72
C ASP A 129 5.46 -9.13 -4.38
N PHE A 130 5.79 -8.80 -3.14
CA PHE A 130 7.17 -8.69 -2.68
C PHE A 130 7.85 -10.07 -2.53
N GLY A 131 7.07 -11.15 -2.46
CA GLY A 131 7.56 -12.53 -2.53
C GLY A 131 8.09 -12.91 -3.92
N PHE A 132 7.77 -12.17 -4.97
CA PHE A 132 8.13 -12.47 -6.36
C PHE A 132 9.28 -11.57 -6.84
N PRO A 133 10.53 -12.11 -6.94
CA PRO A 133 11.70 -11.32 -7.37
C PRO A 133 11.57 -10.74 -8.77
N GLU A 134 10.83 -11.41 -9.64
CA GLU A 134 10.62 -11.00 -11.02
C GLU A 134 9.96 -9.61 -11.11
N LEU A 135 9.00 -9.33 -10.22
CA LEU A 135 8.28 -8.06 -10.22
C LEU A 135 9.20 -6.90 -9.80
N SER A 136 9.98 -7.08 -8.73
CA SER A 136 10.94 -6.06 -8.29
C SER A 136 12.05 -5.85 -9.32
N ARG A 137 12.52 -6.92 -9.98
CA ARG A 137 13.46 -6.85 -11.08
C ARG A 137 12.89 -6.08 -12.27
N ALA A 138 11.62 -6.33 -12.63
CA ALA A 138 10.95 -5.60 -13.69
C ALA A 138 10.88 -4.09 -13.39
N TYR A 139 10.61 -3.67 -12.18
CA TYR A 139 10.70 -2.27 -11.78
C TYR A 139 12.11 -1.70 -11.92
N ALA A 140 13.12 -2.41 -11.42
CA ALA A 140 14.50 -1.95 -11.45
C ALA A 140 15.02 -1.74 -12.88
N VAL A 141 14.80 -2.70 -13.80
CA VAL A 141 15.25 -2.58 -15.21
C VAL A 141 14.50 -1.48 -15.98
N ASN A 142 13.34 -1.05 -15.50
CA ASN A 142 12.61 0.10 -16.01
C ASN A 142 13.01 1.43 -15.33
N GLY A 143 14.09 1.44 -14.55
CA GLY A 143 14.68 2.64 -13.99
C GLY A 143 14.05 3.10 -12.67
N CYS A 144 13.42 2.20 -11.93
CA CYS A 144 12.93 2.47 -10.57
C CYS A 144 14.12 2.74 -9.64
N HIS A 145 14.00 3.77 -8.79
CA HIS A 145 14.98 4.09 -7.75
C HIS A 145 14.54 3.59 -6.37
N MET A 146 13.23 3.50 -6.15
CA MET A 146 12.65 3.12 -4.87
C MET A 146 11.39 2.27 -5.08
N LEU A 147 11.26 1.19 -4.33
CA LEU A 147 10.02 0.41 -4.20
C LEU A 147 9.26 0.88 -2.95
N ALA A 148 8.03 1.33 -3.13
CA ALA A 148 7.10 1.64 -2.06
C ALA A 148 6.14 0.45 -1.87
N VAL A 149 6.19 -0.19 -0.71
CA VAL A 149 5.47 -1.44 -0.45
C VAL A 149 4.44 -1.24 0.66
N THR A 150 3.17 -1.48 0.34
CA THR A 150 2.09 -1.52 1.33
C THR A 150 1.76 -2.96 1.69
N SER A 151 1.69 -3.30 2.97
CA SER A 151 1.56 -4.70 3.38
C SER A 151 0.66 -4.90 4.60
N SER A 152 0.14 -6.12 4.68
CA SER A 152 -0.52 -6.70 5.84
C SER A 152 0.01 -8.12 6.06
N TRP A 153 1.35 -8.24 6.15
CA TRP A 153 2.07 -9.51 6.31
C TRP A 153 1.79 -10.14 7.67
N ALA A 154 1.84 -11.46 7.75
CA ALA A 154 1.40 -12.16 8.92
C ALA A 154 2.42 -13.16 9.45
N TYR A 155 2.38 -13.39 10.76
CA TYR A 155 3.07 -14.53 11.37
C TYR A 155 2.50 -15.86 10.84
N PRO A 156 3.34 -16.92 10.71
CA PRO A 156 4.72 -16.99 11.18
C PRO A 156 5.79 -16.55 10.17
N ASP A 157 5.41 -15.90 9.06
CA ASP A 157 6.30 -15.58 7.94
C ASP A 157 7.07 -14.24 8.12
N ASP A 158 7.33 -13.83 9.36
CA ASP A 158 7.99 -12.56 9.68
C ASP A 158 9.48 -12.51 9.25
N ASP A 159 10.16 -13.64 9.28
CA ASP A 159 11.53 -13.72 8.76
C ASP A 159 11.54 -13.58 7.23
N LEU A 160 10.57 -14.19 6.54
CA LEU A 160 10.42 -14.05 5.09
C LEU A 160 10.16 -12.59 4.69
N TRP A 161 9.34 -11.86 5.45
CA TRP A 161 9.15 -10.43 5.26
C TRP A 161 10.47 -9.66 5.29
N THR A 162 11.29 -9.91 6.30
CA THR A 162 12.59 -9.25 6.46
C THR A 162 13.55 -9.62 5.33
N ILE A 163 13.62 -10.91 4.97
CA ILE A 163 14.47 -11.41 3.88
C ILE A 163 14.06 -10.79 2.56
N CYS A 164 12.76 -10.73 2.24
CA CYS A 164 12.28 -10.12 1.00
C CYS A 164 12.67 -8.65 0.90
N ASN A 165 12.51 -7.87 1.97
CA ASN A 165 12.90 -6.46 1.98
C ASN A 165 14.38 -6.26 1.65
N GLN A 166 15.26 -6.99 2.34
CA GLN A 166 16.70 -6.91 2.13
C GLN A 166 17.13 -7.43 0.75
N ALA A 167 16.58 -8.56 0.33
CA ALA A 167 16.92 -9.16 -0.96
C ALA A 167 16.51 -8.26 -2.14
N ARG A 168 15.25 -7.76 -2.14
CA ARG A 168 14.76 -6.91 -3.25
C ARG A 168 15.52 -5.60 -3.36
N SER A 169 15.94 -5.02 -2.23
CA SER A 169 16.81 -3.85 -2.22
C SER A 169 18.18 -4.18 -2.79
N SER A 170 18.87 -5.16 -2.20
CA SER A 170 20.25 -5.51 -2.51
C SER A 170 20.43 -6.03 -3.96
N GLU A 171 19.60 -6.98 -4.40
CA GLU A 171 19.72 -7.61 -5.73
C GLU A 171 19.38 -6.68 -6.89
N ASN A 172 18.65 -5.59 -6.63
CA ASN A 172 18.20 -4.63 -7.63
C ASN A 172 18.91 -3.27 -7.52
N GLY A 173 19.64 -3.00 -6.43
CA GLY A 173 20.28 -1.71 -6.18
C GLY A 173 19.27 -0.57 -6.09
N VAL A 174 18.11 -0.82 -5.43
CA VAL A 174 17.04 0.15 -5.22
C VAL A 174 16.70 0.27 -3.74
N TYR A 175 16.21 1.41 -3.31
CA TYR A 175 15.62 1.52 -1.97
C TYR A 175 14.31 0.74 -1.89
N CYS A 176 14.09 0.05 -0.75
CA CYS A 176 12.78 -0.50 -0.41
C CYS A 176 12.24 0.23 0.83
N VAL A 177 11.10 0.88 0.68
CA VAL A 177 10.36 1.55 1.77
C VAL A 177 9.05 0.81 1.96
N SER A 178 8.95 0.06 3.05
CA SER A 178 7.86 -0.87 3.29
C SER A 178 7.11 -0.51 4.55
N VAL A 179 5.78 -0.40 4.44
CA VAL A 179 4.89 -0.25 5.58
C VAL A 179 4.06 -1.51 5.76
N ASP A 180 4.07 -2.06 6.98
CA ASP A 180 3.33 -3.26 7.32
C ASP A 180 2.39 -3.03 8.51
N ARG A 181 1.18 -3.59 8.41
CA ARG A 181 0.19 -3.54 9.47
C ARG A 181 0.68 -4.26 10.72
N ILE A 182 0.36 -3.73 11.90
CA ILE A 182 0.63 -4.38 13.19
C ILE A 182 -0.66 -4.85 13.88
N GLY A 183 -0.55 -5.94 14.64
CA GLY A 183 -1.58 -6.39 15.57
C GLY A 183 -2.52 -7.45 15.03
N PRO A 184 -3.57 -7.79 15.79
CA PRO A 184 -4.46 -8.89 15.44
C PRO A 184 -5.29 -8.58 14.18
N ALA A 185 -5.50 -9.59 13.35
CA ALA A 185 -6.51 -9.61 12.32
C ALA A 185 -7.66 -10.53 12.78
N GLY A 186 -8.90 -10.21 12.40
CA GLY A 186 -10.11 -10.81 12.94
C GLY A 186 -10.27 -12.33 12.81
N ASN A 187 -9.35 -13.03 12.15
CA ASN A 187 -9.35 -14.49 11.93
C ASN A 187 -8.30 -15.23 12.79
N GLY A 188 -7.85 -14.63 13.89
CA GLY A 188 -6.80 -15.19 14.75
C GLY A 188 -5.37 -15.00 14.23
N CYS A 189 -5.21 -14.42 13.06
CA CYS A 189 -3.92 -14.07 12.49
C CYS A 189 -3.35 -12.82 13.16
N VAL A 190 -2.04 -12.77 13.38
CA VAL A 190 -1.33 -11.59 13.90
C VAL A 190 -0.45 -11.01 12.80
N LYS A 191 -0.52 -9.70 12.59
CA LYS A 191 0.26 -8.99 11.60
C LYS A 191 1.61 -8.56 12.17
N VAL A 192 2.65 -8.65 11.34
CA VAL A 192 4.05 -8.54 11.76
C VAL A 192 4.42 -7.13 12.22
N GLY A 193 3.99 -6.11 11.51
CA GLY A 193 4.22 -4.70 11.86
C GLY A 193 5.68 -4.25 11.76
N ARG A 194 6.51 -4.96 11.01
CA ARG A 194 7.92 -4.61 10.78
C ARG A 194 8.06 -3.67 9.58
N SER A 195 7.52 -2.47 9.66
CA SER A 195 7.81 -1.43 8.66
C SER A 195 9.31 -1.13 8.64
N MET A 196 9.90 -1.03 7.45
CA MET A 196 11.35 -0.86 7.33
C MET A 196 11.76 -0.12 6.06
N VAL A 197 12.99 0.38 6.08
CA VAL A 197 13.71 0.92 4.92
C VAL A 197 14.97 0.08 4.73
N CYS A 198 15.19 -0.39 3.49
CA CYS A 198 16.40 -1.09 3.05
C CYS A 198 17.03 -0.35 1.88
N ASN A 199 18.36 -0.34 1.83
CA ASN A 199 19.19 0.26 0.80
C ASN A 199 20.32 -0.68 0.36
#